data_28ff4d853c7e4c9ad935f16d464faa97
#
_entry.id   28ff4d853c7e4c9ad935f16d464faa97
#
_cell.length_a   1.000
_cell.length_b   1.000
_cell.length_c   1.000
_cell.angle_alpha   90.00
_cell.angle_beta   90.00
_cell.angle_gamma   90.00
#
_symmetry.space_group_name_H-M   'P 1'
#
loop_
_entity.id
_entity.type
_entity.pdbx_description
1 polymer ?
#
loop_
_entity_poly.entity_id
_entity_poly.type
_entity_poly.pdbx_seq_one_letter_code
_entity_poly.pdbx_strand_id
1 'polypeptide(L)'
;MIEFKLQSQCFLHHWNNYPEERGLLFTVNNNASDSYQGAVMKAMGVVAGVSDMVYLHPSGAMLLEFKTPKGRQNDRQVWWQGQVEKAGYRYIIIRSFDDFTALLDR
;
A
#
# COMPACT_ATOMS: atom_id res chain seq x y z
N MET A 1 4.69 12.90 10.47
CA MET A 1 3.60 12.50 9.58
C MET A 1 3.05 11.16 10.03
N ILE A 2 1.75 11.12 10.31
CA ILE A 2 1.11 9.96 10.94
C ILE A 2 1.07 8.73 10.01
N GLU A 3 0.73 8.93 8.74
CA GLU A 3 0.65 7.82 7.79
C GLU A 3 2.00 7.14 7.60
N PHE A 4 3.07 7.92 7.49
CA PHE A 4 4.41 7.39 7.35
C PHE A 4 4.82 6.56 8.57
N LYS A 5 4.50 7.05 9.76
CA LYS A 5 4.82 6.32 11.00
C LYS A 5 4.05 5.02 11.11
N LEU A 6 2.77 5.04 10.76
CA LEU A 6 1.94 3.85 10.76
C LEU A 6 2.47 2.82 9.77
N GLN A 7 2.78 3.25 8.55
CA GLN A 7 3.32 2.36 7.53
C GLN A 7 4.62 1.72 7.97
N SER A 8 5.53 2.52 8.54
CA SER A 8 6.82 2.02 9.04
C SER A 8 6.63 1.02 10.17
N GLN A 9 5.72 1.30 11.10
CA GLN A 9 5.42 0.41 12.21
C GLN A 9 4.92 -0.95 11.69
N CYS A 10 4.02 -0.94 10.75
CA CYS A 10 3.46 -2.16 10.17
C CYS A 10 4.53 -2.95 9.41
N PHE A 11 5.33 -2.27 8.59
CA PHE A 11 6.39 -2.93 7.85
C PHE A 11 7.40 -3.59 8.76
N LEU A 12 7.87 -2.87 9.80
CA LEU A 12 8.86 -3.40 10.72
C LEU A 12 8.31 -4.58 11.53
N HIS A 13 7.05 -4.51 11.93
CA HIS A 13 6.40 -5.61 12.62
C HIS A 13 6.42 -6.87 11.77
N HIS A 14 6.05 -6.77 10.51
CA HIS A 14 6.04 -7.90 9.60
C HIS A 14 7.45 -8.44 9.36
N TRP A 15 8.41 -7.55 9.09
CA TRP A 15 9.79 -7.94 8.83
C TRP A 15 10.39 -8.69 10.01
N ASN A 16 10.12 -8.23 11.24
CA ASN A 16 10.72 -8.80 12.45
C ASN A 16 10.03 -10.07 12.90
N ASN A 17 8.75 -10.25 12.62
CA ASN A 17 7.96 -11.36 13.16
C ASN A 17 7.66 -12.45 12.12
N TYR A 18 7.88 -12.18 10.83
CA TYR A 18 7.61 -13.12 9.75
C TYR A 18 8.81 -13.22 8.82
N PRO A 19 9.96 -13.74 9.34
CA PRO A 19 11.20 -13.76 8.55
C PRO A 19 11.08 -14.56 7.25
N GLU A 20 10.24 -15.58 7.21
CA GLU A 20 10.00 -16.38 6.00
C GLU A 20 9.24 -15.63 4.92
N GLU A 21 8.61 -14.50 5.27
CA GLU A 21 7.85 -13.66 4.32
C GLU A 21 8.58 -12.37 3.95
N ARG A 22 9.83 -12.23 4.34
CA ARG A 22 10.58 -11.01 4.01
C ARG A 22 10.65 -10.84 2.49
N GLY A 23 10.31 -9.62 2.04
CA GLY A 23 10.23 -9.30 0.62
C GLY A 23 8.83 -9.41 0.03
N LEU A 24 7.90 -10.04 0.74
CA LEU A 24 6.53 -10.19 0.26
C LEU A 24 5.63 -9.00 0.61
N LEU A 25 6.08 -8.16 1.55
CA LEU A 25 5.45 -6.87 1.86
C LEU A 25 6.43 -5.78 1.47
N PHE A 26 6.02 -4.91 0.56
CA PHE A 26 6.93 -3.87 0.05
C PHE A 26 6.17 -2.61 -0.34
N THR A 27 6.88 -1.49 -0.32
CA THR A 27 6.29 -0.20 -0.70
C THR A 27 6.34 0.00 -2.21
N VAL A 28 5.37 0.75 -2.72
CA VAL A 28 5.34 1.19 -4.12
C VAL A 28 5.80 2.64 -4.15
N ASN A 29 6.91 2.91 -4.82
CA ASN A 29 7.42 4.27 -4.94
C ASN A 29 6.87 4.92 -6.22
N ASN A 30 5.98 5.90 -6.02
CA ASN A 30 5.39 6.65 -7.13
C ASN A 30 5.54 8.16 -6.95
N ASN A 31 6.50 8.60 -6.11
CA ASN A 31 6.74 10.02 -5.84
C ASN A 31 7.87 10.55 -6.73
N ALA A 32 7.57 11.62 -7.48
CA ALA A 32 8.55 12.30 -8.31
C ALA A 32 9.09 13.52 -7.58
N SER A 33 10.41 13.80 -7.73
CA SER A 33 11.03 14.98 -7.12
C SER A 33 10.87 16.25 -7.97
N ASP A 34 10.59 16.10 -9.28
CA ASP A 34 10.37 17.22 -10.18
C ASP A 34 9.53 16.79 -11.38
N SER A 35 9.19 17.74 -12.25
CA SER A 35 8.32 17.46 -13.40
C SER A 35 8.99 16.58 -14.46
N TYR A 36 10.32 16.69 -14.65
CA TYR A 36 11.03 15.81 -15.56
C TYR A 36 10.99 14.37 -15.07
N GLN A 37 11.34 14.18 -13.80
CA GLN A 37 11.28 12.85 -13.17
C GLN A 37 9.86 12.28 -13.20
N GLY A 38 8.84 13.13 -12.97
CA GLY A 38 7.46 12.73 -13.06
C GLY A 38 7.08 12.21 -14.44
N ALA A 39 7.56 12.91 -15.50
CA ALA A 39 7.29 12.48 -16.86
C ALA A 39 7.96 11.16 -17.18
N VAL A 40 9.21 10.96 -16.73
CA VAL A 40 9.94 9.70 -16.91
C VAL A 40 9.24 8.57 -16.18
N MET A 41 8.85 8.77 -14.92
CA MET A 41 8.17 7.76 -14.12
C MET A 41 6.84 7.36 -14.76
N LYS A 42 6.07 8.33 -15.24
CA LYS A 42 4.81 8.07 -15.91
C LYS A 42 5.00 7.24 -17.18
N ALA A 43 6.04 7.56 -17.95
CA ALA A 43 6.37 6.81 -19.17
C ALA A 43 6.79 5.37 -18.84
N MET A 44 7.34 5.14 -17.65
CA MET A 44 7.73 3.82 -17.17
C MET A 44 6.59 3.02 -16.58
N GLY A 45 5.40 3.60 -16.47
CA GLY A 45 4.24 2.89 -15.96
C GLY A 45 3.83 3.23 -14.55
N VAL A 46 4.35 4.33 -13.97
CA VAL A 46 3.88 4.77 -12.66
C VAL A 46 2.48 5.34 -12.82
N VAL A 47 1.54 4.83 -12.02
CA VAL A 47 0.13 5.19 -12.08
C VAL A 47 -0.24 5.94 -10.80
N ALA A 48 -0.83 7.13 -10.98
CA ALA A 48 -1.29 7.92 -9.84
C ALA A 48 -2.44 7.22 -9.13
N GLY A 49 -2.40 7.23 -7.80
CA GLY A 49 -3.48 6.67 -6.98
C GLY A 49 -3.29 5.22 -6.58
N VAL A 50 -2.21 4.56 -7.01
CA VAL A 50 -1.94 3.18 -6.58
C VAL A 50 -1.71 3.13 -5.07
N SER A 51 -1.88 1.94 -4.47
CA SER A 51 -1.71 1.73 -3.04
C SER A 51 -0.28 2.02 -2.58
N ASP A 52 -0.13 2.27 -1.28
CA ASP A 52 1.18 2.54 -0.67
C ASP A 52 2.07 1.31 -0.65
N MET A 53 1.49 0.14 -0.40
CA MET A 53 2.22 -1.11 -0.31
C MET A 53 1.45 -2.23 -0.99
N VAL A 54 2.20 -3.26 -1.36
CA VAL A 54 1.65 -4.54 -1.83
C VAL A 54 2.08 -5.61 -0.84
N TYR A 55 1.14 -6.46 -0.44
CA TYR A 55 1.41 -7.62 0.40
C TYR A 55 1.01 -8.89 -0.35
N LEU A 56 2.01 -9.71 -0.65
CA LEU A 56 1.78 -11.00 -1.31
C LEU A 56 1.49 -12.05 -0.22
N HIS A 57 0.28 -11.96 0.35
CA HIS A 57 -0.18 -12.86 1.40
C HIS A 57 -0.40 -14.27 0.83
N PRO A 58 -0.21 -15.34 1.64
CA PRO A 58 -0.47 -16.72 1.16
C PRO A 58 -1.86 -16.92 0.56
N SER A 59 -2.86 -16.17 0.99
CA SER A 59 -4.22 -16.26 0.44
C SER A 59 -4.45 -15.38 -0.79
N GLY A 60 -3.44 -14.66 -1.25
CA GLY A 60 -3.54 -13.79 -2.43
C GLY A 60 -3.05 -12.37 -2.15
N ALA A 61 -2.78 -11.63 -3.21
CA ALA A 61 -2.25 -10.27 -3.10
C ALA A 61 -3.25 -9.33 -2.44
N MET A 62 -2.72 -8.49 -1.56
CA MET A 62 -3.48 -7.41 -0.93
C MET A 62 -2.81 -6.08 -1.26
N LEU A 63 -3.61 -5.09 -1.63
CA LEU A 63 -3.13 -3.74 -1.92
C LEU A 63 -3.48 -2.86 -0.72
N LEU A 64 -2.45 -2.31 -0.06
CA LEU A 64 -2.60 -1.64 1.23
C LEU A 64 -2.42 -0.14 1.09
N GLU A 65 -3.43 0.60 1.51
CA GLU A 65 -3.44 2.06 1.54
C GLU A 65 -3.44 2.52 2.98
N PHE A 66 -2.48 3.37 3.37
CA PHE A 66 -2.38 3.87 4.74
C PHE A 66 -3.01 5.25 4.84
N LYS A 67 -3.90 5.43 5.80
CA LYS A 67 -4.60 6.69 6.06
C LYS A 67 -4.64 6.98 7.55
N THR A 68 -4.68 8.27 7.89
CA THR A 68 -5.01 8.67 9.26
C THR A 68 -6.46 8.25 9.56
N PRO A 69 -6.87 8.19 10.85
CA PRO A 69 -8.23 7.79 11.18
C PRO A 69 -9.32 8.61 10.47
N LYS A 70 -9.05 9.88 10.17
CA LYS A 70 -10.01 10.78 9.49
C LYS A 70 -9.62 11.09 8.06
N GLY A 71 -8.51 10.54 7.58
CA GLY A 71 -8.04 10.79 6.22
C GLY A 71 -8.97 10.17 5.18
N ARG A 72 -9.09 10.82 4.03
CA ARG A 72 -9.95 10.37 2.94
C ARG A 72 -9.13 10.08 1.70
N GLN A 73 -9.61 9.13 0.92
CA GLN A 73 -9.04 8.88 -0.40
C GLN A 73 -9.32 10.05 -1.33
N ASN A 74 -8.38 10.35 -2.23
CA ASN A 74 -8.64 11.26 -3.34
C ASN A 74 -9.28 10.49 -4.50
N ASP A 75 -9.70 11.21 -5.55
CA ASP A 75 -10.42 10.59 -6.66
C ASP A 75 -9.61 9.53 -7.40
N ARG A 76 -8.30 9.73 -7.52
CA ARG A 76 -7.42 8.75 -8.19
C ARG A 76 -7.30 7.47 -7.39
N GLN A 77 -7.22 7.58 -6.07
CA GLN A 77 -7.17 6.41 -5.19
C GLN A 77 -8.48 5.63 -5.26
N VAL A 78 -9.62 6.33 -5.26
CA VAL A 78 -10.93 5.68 -5.39
C VAL A 78 -11.05 4.95 -6.74
N TRP A 79 -10.62 5.61 -7.82
CA TRP A 79 -10.62 4.99 -9.15
C TRP A 79 -9.77 3.72 -9.16
N TRP A 80 -8.56 3.80 -8.62
CA TRP A 80 -7.64 2.66 -8.64
C TRP A 80 -8.16 1.51 -7.78
N GLN A 81 -8.74 1.81 -6.62
CA GLN A 81 -9.40 0.79 -5.79
C GLN A 81 -10.47 0.04 -6.59
N GLY A 82 -11.27 0.77 -7.36
CA GLY A 82 -12.30 0.16 -8.21
C GLY A 82 -11.70 -0.80 -9.22
N GLN A 83 -10.58 -0.43 -9.84
CA GLN A 83 -9.88 -1.30 -10.79
C GLN A 83 -9.38 -2.57 -10.12
N VAL A 84 -8.78 -2.43 -8.94
CA VAL A 84 -8.25 -3.55 -8.16
C VAL A 84 -9.35 -4.54 -7.77
N GLU A 85 -10.45 -4.03 -7.22
CA GLU A 85 -11.55 -4.87 -6.76
C GLU A 85 -12.28 -5.53 -7.92
N LYS A 86 -12.44 -4.82 -9.02
CA LYS A 86 -13.02 -5.38 -10.24
C LYS A 86 -12.18 -6.53 -10.79
N ALA A 87 -10.85 -6.46 -10.63
CA ALA A 87 -9.95 -7.51 -11.07
C ALA A 87 -9.90 -8.69 -10.11
N GLY A 88 -10.57 -8.60 -8.96
CA GLY A 88 -10.65 -9.70 -7.99
C GLY A 88 -9.60 -9.64 -6.88
N TYR A 89 -8.85 -8.56 -6.76
CA TYR A 89 -7.85 -8.41 -5.69
C TYR A 89 -8.44 -7.65 -4.52
N ARG A 90 -7.84 -7.84 -3.34
CA ARG A 90 -8.28 -7.15 -2.12
C ARG A 90 -7.57 -5.81 -1.99
N TYR A 91 -8.34 -4.78 -1.72
CA TYR A 91 -7.84 -3.43 -1.44
C TYR A 91 -8.22 -3.09 0.00
N ILE A 92 -7.24 -2.75 0.81
CA ILE A 92 -7.45 -2.58 2.25
C ILE A 92 -6.91 -1.23 2.70
N ILE A 93 -7.75 -0.45 3.37
CA ILE A 93 -7.34 0.81 3.96
C ILE A 93 -6.93 0.53 5.40
N ILE A 94 -5.68 0.83 5.73
CA ILE A 94 -5.11 0.64 7.05
C ILE A 94 -5.11 1.98 7.77
N ARG A 95 -5.88 2.06 8.85
CA ARG A 95 -5.98 3.28 9.66
C ARG A 95 -5.39 3.13 11.05
N SER A 96 -5.03 1.91 11.43
CA SER A 96 -4.44 1.60 12.73
C SER A 96 -3.52 0.38 12.60
N PHE A 97 -2.65 0.21 13.58
CA PHE A 97 -1.79 -0.97 13.64
C PHE A 97 -2.63 -2.25 13.73
N ASP A 98 -3.74 -2.21 14.48
CA ASP A 98 -4.63 -3.37 14.62
C ASP A 98 -5.27 -3.76 13.28
N ASP A 99 -5.60 -2.79 12.43
CA ASP A 99 -6.11 -3.07 11.08
C ASP A 99 -5.11 -3.92 10.30
N PHE A 100 -3.83 -3.62 10.45
CA PHE A 100 -2.78 -4.36 9.75
C PHE A 100 -2.57 -5.75 10.34
N THR A 101 -2.45 -5.85 11.67
CA THR A 101 -2.16 -7.15 12.29
C THR A 101 -3.27 -8.17 12.06
N ALA A 102 -4.51 -7.71 11.90
CA ALA A 102 -5.64 -8.58 11.57
C ALA A 102 -5.45 -9.28 10.22
N LEU A 103 -4.69 -8.69 9.30
CA LEU A 103 -4.43 -9.30 8.00
C LEU A 103 -3.44 -10.44 8.05
N LEU A 104 -2.63 -10.50 9.13
CA LEU A 104 -1.58 -11.49 9.27
C LEU A 104 -2.08 -12.83 9.78
N ASP A 105 -3.31 -12.88 10.27
CA ASP A 105 -3.92 -14.13 10.74
C ASP A 105 -4.14 -15.09 9.58
N ARG A 106 -3.90 -16.37 9.86
CA ARG A 106 -3.99 -17.44 8.86
C ARG A 106 -4.88 -18.58 9.31
#